data_563b19fcca6e9ea4fb65e7b87665c740
#
_entry.id   563b19fcca6e9ea4fb65e7b87665c740
#
_cell.length_a   1.000
_cell.length_b   1.000
_cell.length_c   1.000
_cell.angle_alpha   90.00
_cell.angle_beta   90.00
_cell.angle_gamma   90.00
#
_symmetry.space_group_name_H-M   'P 1'
#
loop_
_entity.id
_entity.type
_entity.pdbx_description
1 polymer ?
#
loop_
_entity_poly.entity_id
_entity_poly.type
_entity_poly.pdbx_seq_one_letter_code
_entity_poly.pdbx_strand_id
1 'polypeptide(L)'
;VLSGMNGGIVLAENEQQAYDFINDYAPEHCQILSREADRHLPFIQTASEILLGEYAAGSLANYMMGPNCVLPTSGAAHAHAPLGVHDFMRTASIGRVDATGFAEMAPKTEIFARYEGFDAHANAVSPRRLALIRGDRKTK
;
A
#
# COMPACT_ATOMS: atom_id res chain seq x y z
N VAL A 1 28.46 18.46 7.60
CA VAL A 1 27.37 17.61 7.09
C VAL A 1 27.85 16.81 5.88
N LEU A 2 28.39 17.45 4.84
CA LEU A 2 28.85 16.78 3.61
C LEU A 2 30.07 15.84 3.77
N SER A 3 30.76 15.91 4.88
CA SER A 3 31.94 15.07 5.21
C SER A 3 31.59 13.86 6.10
N GLY A 4 30.32 13.72 6.49
CA GLY A 4 29.84 12.60 7.31
C GLY A 4 29.44 11.40 6.44
N MET A 5 29.30 10.22 7.06
CA MET A 5 28.87 9.00 6.39
C MET A 5 27.47 9.10 5.76
N ASN A 6 26.64 10.01 6.26
CA ASN A 6 25.24 10.18 5.83
C ASN A 6 25.02 11.44 4.98
N GLY A 7 26.09 12.04 4.47
CA GLY A 7 26.00 13.21 3.62
C GLY A 7 26.92 13.08 2.41
N GLY A 8 26.49 13.58 1.25
CA GLY A 8 27.29 13.50 0.04
C GLY A 8 26.67 14.24 -1.12
N ILE A 9 27.38 14.23 -2.24
CA ILE A 9 26.92 14.72 -3.54
C ILE A 9 26.99 13.55 -4.50
N VAL A 10 25.86 13.22 -5.11
CA VAL A 10 25.77 12.20 -6.16
C VAL A 10 25.62 12.91 -7.50
N LEU A 11 26.52 12.62 -8.42
CA LEU A 11 26.45 13.10 -9.79
C LEU A 11 25.82 12.02 -10.65
N ALA A 12 24.60 12.26 -11.13
CA ALA A 12 23.90 11.37 -12.05
C ALA A 12 24.25 11.71 -13.50
N GLU A 13 24.43 10.72 -14.33
CA GLU A 13 24.72 10.86 -15.77
C GLU A 13 23.48 11.30 -16.57
N ASN A 14 22.31 10.99 -16.06
CA ASN A 14 21.02 11.34 -16.67
C ASN A 14 19.90 11.36 -15.60
N GLU A 15 18.73 11.81 -15.99
CA GLU A 15 17.57 11.90 -15.07
C GLU A 15 17.11 10.54 -14.53
N GLN A 16 17.17 9.48 -15.36
CA GLN A 16 16.75 8.15 -14.91
C GLN A 16 17.63 7.64 -13.77
N GLN A 17 18.94 7.80 -13.87
CA GLN A 17 19.87 7.42 -12.80
C GLN A 17 19.61 8.22 -11.51
N ALA A 18 19.22 9.50 -11.64
CA ALA A 18 18.83 10.30 -10.49
C ALA A 18 17.54 9.77 -9.84
N TYR A 19 16.52 9.41 -10.63
CA TYR A 19 15.29 8.83 -10.10
C TYR A 19 15.52 7.47 -9.43
N ASP A 20 16.32 6.61 -10.05
CA ASP A 20 16.65 5.31 -9.49
C ASP A 20 17.36 5.46 -8.13
N PHE A 21 18.30 6.40 -8.03
CA PHE A 21 18.95 6.70 -6.76
C PHE A 21 17.99 7.23 -5.71
N ILE A 22 17.11 8.17 -6.05
CA ILE A 22 16.13 8.74 -5.12
C ILE A 22 15.18 7.66 -4.62
N ASN A 23 14.70 6.82 -5.54
CA ASN A 23 13.75 5.76 -5.20
C ASN A 23 14.39 4.64 -4.37
N ASP A 24 15.65 4.31 -4.59
CA ASP A 24 16.40 3.35 -3.78
C ASP A 24 16.72 3.92 -2.39
N TYR A 25 17.09 5.18 -2.32
CA TYR A 25 17.40 5.86 -1.05
C TYR A 25 16.17 6.10 -0.18
N ALA A 26 15.00 6.29 -0.79
CA ALA A 26 13.70 6.56 -0.14
C ALA A 26 13.78 7.68 0.92
N PRO A 27 14.07 8.92 0.52
CA PRO A 27 14.30 10.01 1.43
C PRO A 27 13.03 10.40 2.20
N GLU A 28 13.22 10.88 3.43
CA GLU A 28 12.18 11.53 4.22
C GLU A 28 11.66 12.78 3.51
N HIS A 29 12.59 13.65 3.08
CA HIS A 29 12.27 14.85 2.29
C HIS A 29 13.04 14.81 0.96
N CYS A 30 12.33 14.99 -0.13
CA CYS A 30 12.89 15.11 -1.48
C CYS A 30 12.52 16.49 -2.05
N GLN A 31 13.47 17.40 -2.16
CA GLN A 31 13.25 18.68 -2.83
C GLN A 31 13.75 18.62 -4.27
N ILE A 32 12.88 18.95 -5.22
CA ILE A 32 13.17 18.97 -6.66
C ILE A 32 13.37 20.43 -7.10
N LEU A 33 14.61 20.82 -7.28
CA LEU A 33 14.99 22.16 -7.76
C LEU A 33 15.16 22.14 -9.29
N SER A 34 14.07 22.21 -9.99
CA SER A 34 14.01 22.23 -11.46
C SER A 34 13.05 23.33 -11.93
N ARG A 35 13.28 23.86 -13.12
CA ARG A 35 12.34 24.82 -13.78
C ARG A 35 11.02 24.15 -14.12
N GLU A 36 11.02 22.84 -14.32
CA GLU A 36 9.85 22.01 -14.65
C GLU A 36 9.68 20.93 -13.56
N ALA A 37 9.62 21.35 -12.29
CA ALA A 37 9.61 20.42 -11.15
C ALA A 37 8.50 19.36 -11.23
N ASP A 38 7.30 19.75 -11.68
CA ASP A 38 6.16 18.82 -11.83
C ASP A 38 6.41 17.68 -12.80
N ARG A 39 7.27 17.89 -13.81
CA ARG A 39 7.63 16.85 -14.80
C ARG A 39 8.30 15.65 -14.16
N HIS A 40 9.02 15.86 -13.08
CA HIS A 40 9.78 14.81 -12.38
C HIS A 40 8.91 13.99 -11.41
N LEU A 41 7.76 14.53 -11.00
CA LEU A 41 6.91 13.93 -9.97
C LEU A 41 6.47 12.47 -10.27
N PRO A 42 6.08 12.10 -11.50
CA PRO A 42 5.68 10.72 -11.80
C PRO A 42 6.78 9.66 -11.64
N PHE A 43 8.04 10.08 -11.56
CA PHE A 43 9.19 9.19 -11.45
C PHE A 43 9.70 9.01 -10.02
N ILE A 44 9.20 9.83 -9.07
CA ILE A 44 9.55 9.72 -7.65
C ILE A 44 8.47 8.90 -6.93
N GLN A 45 8.81 7.70 -6.49
CA GLN A 45 7.85 6.71 -5.99
C GLN A 45 7.95 6.44 -4.49
N THR A 46 9.11 6.70 -3.89
CA THR A 46 9.42 6.26 -2.52
C THR A 46 9.91 7.38 -1.60
N ALA A 47 9.73 8.64 -1.96
CA ALA A 47 9.97 9.75 -1.05
C ALA A 47 8.74 9.99 -0.14
N SER A 48 8.98 10.30 1.14
CA SER A 48 7.89 10.56 2.09
C SER A 48 7.22 11.90 1.84
N GLU A 49 7.99 12.94 1.63
CA GLU A 49 7.52 14.28 1.25
C GLU A 49 8.28 14.76 0.04
N ILE A 50 7.57 15.27 -0.96
CA ILE A 50 8.14 15.80 -2.20
C ILE A 50 7.84 17.30 -2.27
N LEU A 51 8.90 18.11 -2.30
CA LEU A 51 8.85 19.55 -2.36
C LEU A 51 9.27 20.02 -3.76
N LEU A 52 8.38 20.74 -4.44
CA LEU A 52 8.57 21.12 -5.83
C LEU A 52 8.98 22.59 -5.98
N GLY A 53 10.12 22.80 -6.64
CA GLY A 53 10.64 24.11 -6.96
C GLY A 53 11.36 24.83 -5.82
N GLU A 54 11.85 26.01 -6.11
CA GLU A 54 12.72 26.78 -5.21
C GLU A 54 11.97 27.43 -4.03
N TYR A 55 10.65 27.63 -4.15
CA TYR A 55 9.82 28.23 -3.11
C TYR A 55 9.31 27.23 -2.08
N ALA A 56 9.36 25.94 -2.38
CA ALA A 56 8.92 24.87 -1.47
C ALA A 56 10.03 24.50 -0.48
N ALA A 57 10.38 25.41 0.39
CA ALA A 57 11.41 25.16 1.42
C ALA A 57 10.87 24.18 2.50
N GLY A 58 11.71 23.24 2.96
CA GLY A 58 11.34 22.25 3.97
C GLY A 58 10.80 22.86 5.28
N SER A 59 11.30 24.04 5.69
CA SER A 59 10.76 24.75 6.84
C SER A 59 9.30 25.24 6.63
N LEU A 60 8.93 25.58 5.40
CA LEU A 60 7.54 25.92 5.10
C LEU A 60 6.65 24.67 5.16
N ALA A 61 7.13 23.56 4.66
CA ALA A 61 6.42 22.28 4.71
C ALA A 61 6.10 21.89 6.15
N ASN A 62 7.07 22.00 7.05
CA ASN A 62 6.90 21.64 8.46
C ASN A 62 5.92 22.54 9.23
N TYR A 63 5.70 23.77 8.80
CA TYR A 63 4.95 24.74 9.61
C TYR A 63 3.69 25.32 8.94
N MET A 64 3.68 25.52 7.63
CA MET A 64 2.65 26.34 6.98
C MET A 64 2.02 25.75 5.71
N MET A 65 2.64 24.79 5.05
CA MET A 65 2.16 24.27 3.75
C MET A 65 1.01 23.29 3.86
N GLY A 66 0.77 22.71 5.04
CA GLY A 66 -0.33 21.78 5.26
C GLY A 66 0.04 20.30 5.40
N PRO A 67 1.05 19.73 4.72
CA PRO A 67 1.53 18.40 5.06
C PRO A 67 1.94 18.33 6.53
N ASN A 68 1.74 17.17 7.16
CA ASN A 68 2.24 16.97 8.53
C ASN A 68 3.71 16.51 8.50
N CYS A 69 4.42 16.72 9.59
CA CYS A 69 5.83 16.35 9.72
C CYS A 69 6.06 14.96 10.34
N VAL A 70 5.04 14.11 10.39
CA VAL A 70 5.17 12.70 10.82
C VAL A 70 5.40 11.85 9.57
N LEU A 71 6.65 11.71 9.22
CA LEU A 71 7.11 11.12 7.97
C LEU A 71 7.89 9.83 8.24
N PRO A 72 7.79 8.81 7.38
CA PRO A 72 8.68 7.66 7.42
C PRO A 72 10.13 8.08 7.13
N THR A 73 11.07 7.62 7.95
CA THR A 73 12.50 7.95 7.88
C THR A 73 13.34 6.71 7.57
N SER A 74 14.63 6.90 7.30
CA SER A 74 15.61 5.81 7.15
C SER A 74 15.20 4.74 6.13
N GLY A 75 14.69 5.15 4.98
CA GLY A 75 14.24 4.25 3.91
C GLY A 75 12.84 3.64 4.14
N ALA A 76 12.17 3.96 5.24
CA ALA A 76 10.84 3.41 5.53
C ALA A 76 9.75 3.87 4.52
N ALA A 77 10.03 4.88 3.70
CA ALA A 77 9.13 5.32 2.63
C ALA A 77 8.90 4.26 1.53
N HIS A 78 9.71 3.20 1.48
CA HIS A 78 9.43 2.02 0.64
C HIS A 78 8.15 1.28 1.03
N ALA A 79 7.73 1.36 2.29
CA ALA A 79 6.62 0.55 2.81
C ALA A 79 5.56 1.36 3.58
N HIS A 80 5.86 2.60 3.91
CA HIS A 80 5.01 3.44 4.73
C HIS A 80 4.78 4.81 4.08
N ALA A 81 3.58 5.33 4.25
CA ALA A 81 3.23 6.70 3.88
C ALA A 81 3.38 7.67 5.08
N PRO A 82 3.43 8.98 4.84
CA PRO A 82 3.23 9.98 5.89
C PRO A 82 1.94 9.75 6.66
N LEU A 83 1.90 10.13 7.93
CA LEU A 83 0.70 10.02 8.76
C LEU A 83 -0.46 10.79 8.11
N GLY A 84 -1.56 10.10 7.91
CA GLY A 84 -2.73 10.66 7.25
C GLY A 84 -4.05 10.27 7.92
N VAL A 85 -5.14 10.77 7.40
CA VAL A 85 -6.50 10.46 7.89
C VAL A 85 -6.77 8.95 7.85
N HIS A 86 -6.23 8.25 6.87
CA HIS A 86 -6.43 6.82 6.71
C HIS A 86 -5.87 5.99 7.87
N ASP A 87 -4.84 6.46 8.57
CA ASP A 87 -4.26 5.79 9.74
C ASP A 87 -5.23 5.75 10.93
N PHE A 88 -6.19 6.65 10.96
CA PHE A 88 -7.23 6.73 11.98
C PHE A 88 -8.56 6.10 11.54
N MET A 89 -8.64 5.59 10.32
CA MET A 89 -9.83 4.96 9.79
C MET A 89 -9.77 3.44 9.94
N ARG A 90 -10.92 2.84 10.17
CA ARG A 90 -11.09 1.39 10.12
C ARG A 90 -11.83 1.00 8.85
N THR A 91 -11.32 0.00 8.18
CA THR A 91 -12.01 -0.62 7.05
C THR A 91 -12.47 -2.02 7.43
N ALA A 92 -13.60 -2.44 6.87
CA ALA A 92 -14.08 -3.81 7.00
C ALA A 92 -14.47 -4.32 5.60
N SER A 93 -14.14 -5.57 5.32
CA SER A 93 -14.60 -6.23 4.11
C SER A 93 -16.00 -6.80 4.35
N ILE A 94 -16.92 -6.52 3.42
CA ILE A 94 -18.28 -7.04 3.46
C ILE A 94 -18.43 -8.02 2.30
N GLY A 95 -18.64 -9.30 2.63
CA GLY A 95 -18.94 -10.35 1.66
C GLY A 95 -20.43 -10.70 1.65
N ARG A 96 -21.03 -10.79 0.46
CA ARG A 96 -22.41 -11.29 0.27
C ARG A 96 -22.40 -12.26 -0.91
N VAL A 97 -23.01 -13.41 -0.69
CA VAL A 97 -23.16 -14.46 -1.71
C VAL A 97 -24.61 -14.91 -1.71
N ASP A 98 -25.24 -14.95 -2.87
CA ASP A 98 -26.55 -15.52 -3.07
C ASP A 98 -26.49 -17.05 -3.32
N ALA A 99 -27.64 -17.67 -3.48
CA ALA A 99 -27.74 -19.11 -3.68
C ALA A 99 -27.03 -19.59 -4.97
N THR A 100 -27.06 -18.79 -6.03
CA THR A 100 -26.40 -19.10 -7.30
C THR A 100 -24.88 -19.04 -7.16
N GLY A 101 -24.38 -17.94 -6.63
CA GLY A 101 -22.96 -17.79 -6.38
C GLY A 101 -22.42 -18.84 -5.39
N PHE A 102 -23.20 -19.21 -4.36
CA PHE A 102 -22.82 -20.31 -3.48
C PHE A 102 -22.69 -21.63 -4.23
N ALA A 103 -23.68 -21.97 -5.08
CA ALA A 103 -23.65 -23.21 -5.85
C ALA A 103 -22.46 -23.32 -6.81
N GLU A 104 -22.02 -22.20 -7.38
CA GLU A 104 -20.85 -22.13 -8.26
C GLU A 104 -19.52 -22.22 -7.52
N MET A 105 -19.41 -21.52 -6.38
CA MET A 105 -18.15 -21.40 -5.64
C MET A 105 -17.89 -22.55 -4.68
N ALA A 106 -18.93 -23.10 -4.05
CA ALA A 106 -18.80 -24.08 -3.00
C ALA A 106 -18.01 -25.35 -3.40
N PRO A 107 -18.20 -25.97 -4.58
CA PRO A 107 -17.43 -27.15 -4.97
C PRO A 107 -15.93 -26.86 -5.11
N LYS A 108 -15.58 -25.69 -5.66
CA LYS A 108 -14.19 -25.28 -5.84
C LYS A 108 -13.54 -24.95 -4.49
N THR A 109 -14.28 -24.28 -3.63
CA THR A 109 -13.86 -23.97 -2.26
C THR A 109 -13.64 -25.23 -1.42
N GLU A 110 -14.52 -26.23 -1.54
CA GLU A 110 -14.40 -27.50 -0.84
C GLU A 110 -13.10 -28.23 -1.23
N ILE A 111 -12.82 -28.32 -2.54
CA ILE A 111 -11.60 -28.96 -3.06
C ILE A 111 -10.36 -28.25 -2.54
N PHE A 112 -10.34 -26.93 -2.62
CA PHE A 112 -9.19 -26.13 -2.20
C PHE A 112 -8.95 -26.21 -0.68
N ALA A 113 -10.03 -26.11 0.11
CA ALA A 113 -9.92 -26.23 1.56
C ALA A 113 -9.43 -27.61 2.01
N ARG A 114 -9.83 -28.69 1.33
CA ARG A 114 -9.30 -30.04 1.59
C ARG A 114 -7.84 -30.17 1.20
N TYR A 115 -7.44 -29.58 0.08
CA TYR A 115 -6.05 -29.55 -0.34
C TYR A 115 -5.15 -28.86 0.69
N GLU A 116 -5.64 -27.80 1.32
CA GLU A 116 -4.93 -27.10 2.40
C GLU A 116 -5.02 -27.79 3.77
N GLY A 117 -5.80 -28.88 3.90
CA GLY A 117 -6.00 -29.61 5.15
C GLY A 117 -7.03 -28.98 6.10
N PHE A 118 -7.87 -28.05 5.62
CA PHE A 118 -8.88 -27.38 6.43
C PHE A 118 -10.26 -28.04 6.30
N ASP A 119 -10.45 -29.20 6.90
CA ASP A 119 -11.69 -29.97 6.83
C ASP A 119 -12.92 -29.19 7.31
N ALA A 120 -12.79 -28.37 8.35
CA ALA A 120 -13.89 -27.54 8.86
C ALA A 120 -14.35 -26.52 7.80
N HIS A 121 -13.42 -25.91 7.07
CA HIS A 121 -13.71 -24.97 5.98
C HIS A 121 -14.39 -25.69 4.80
N ALA A 122 -13.88 -26.85 4.42
CA ALA A 122 -14.47 -27.68 3.40
C ALA A 122 -15.92 -28.08 3.74
N ASN A 123 -16.15 -28.52 4.97
CA ASN A 123 -17.48 -28.90 5.45
C ASN A 123 -18.45 -27.73 5.50
N ALA A 124 -17.99 -26.50 5.73
CA ALA A 124 -18.83 -25.30 5.75
C ALA A 124 -19.48 -24.97 4.39
N VAL A 125 -18.92 -25.46 3.29
CA VAL A 125 -19.43 -25.27 1.92
C VAL A 125 -19.92 -26.58 1.28
N SER A 126 -19.94 -27.67 2.02
CA SER A 126 -20.32 -29.01 1.51
C SER A 126 -21.79 -29.09 1.04
N PRO A 127 -22.14 -30.10 0.22
CA PRO A 127 -23.53 -30.36 -0.19
C PRO A 127 -24.47 -30.51 1.01
N ARG A 128 -23.98 -31.06 2.13
CA ARG A 128 -24.75 -31.18 3.37
C ARG A 128 -25.12 -29.80 3.93
N ARG A 129 -24.19 -28.85 3.88
CA ARG A 129 -24.45 -27.47 4.30
C ARG A 129 -25.47 -26.79 3.39
N LEU A 130 -25.37 -27.00 2.08
CA LEU A 130 -26.32 -26.47 1.11
C LEU A 130 -27.74 -26.97 1.37
N ALA A 131 -27.90 -28.27 1.64
CA ALA A 131 -29.19 -28.85 2.00
C ALA A 131 -29.81 -28.24 3.25
N LEU A 132 -28.97 -27.97 4.27
CA LEU A 132 -29.43 -27.29 5.49
C LEU A 132 -29.88 -25.84 5.23
N ILE A 133 -29.17 -25.10 4.39
CA ILE A 133 -29.54 -23.72 4.03
C ILE A 133 -30.86 -23.70 3.25
N ARG A 134 -31.11 -24.66 2.36
CA ARG A 134 -32.33 -24.78 1.57
C ARG A 134 -33.53 -25.29 2.36
N GLY A 135 -33.32 -25.71 3.59
CA GLY A 135 -34.39 -26.25 4.42
C GLY A 135 -34.75 -27.71 4.09
N ASP A 136 -33.98 -28.40 3.24
CA ASP A 136 -34.14 -29.80 2.88
C ASP A 136 -33.74 -30.71 4.07
N ARG A 137 -34.38 -30.51 5.23
CA ARG A 137 -34.28 -31.44 6.33
C ARG A 137 -35.00 -32.73 5.95
N LYS A 138 -34.29 -33.74 5.51
CA LYS A 138 -34.84 -35.09 5.58
C LYS A 138 -35.04 -35.41 7.06
N THR A 139 -36.26 -35.25 7.53
CA THR A 139 -36.74 -35.88 8.77
C THR A 139 -36.48 -37.39 8.64
N LYS A 140 -35.55 -37.90 9.45
CA LYS A 140 -35.51 -39.30 9.77
C LYS A 140 -36.51 -39.57 10.87
#